data_b9e8593247ef2db1fbac6cf177c360c9
#
_entry.id   b9e8593247ef2db1fbac6cf177c360c9
#
_cell.length_a   1.000
_cell.length_b   1.000
_cell.length_c   1.000
_cell.angle_alpha   90.00
_cell.angle_beta   90.00
_cell.angle_gamma   90.00
#
_symmetry.space_group_name_H-M   'P 1'
#
loop_
_entity.id
_entity.type
_entity.pdbx_description
1 polymer ?
#
loop_
_entity_poly.entity_id
_entity_poly.type
_entity_poly.pdbx_seq_one_letter_code
_entity_poly.pdbx_strand_id
1 'polypeptide(L)'
;TVGSEASHYAQTDPTNTIFSIKRFMGLGFKEVSELKNCPYQLLEKGNNVLFKTAIGNLSAVEISASILSTLKNRAEEALGGDLMGTVITVPAYFNDAQRQSTKDAAKFAGIKVLRLLNEPTAAALAYGLESGEEGIHAVYDLGGGTFDISLLSFNKGVFQVLSTGGDSNLGGDDFDALI
;
A
#
# COMPACT_ATOMS: atom_id res chain seq x y z
N THR A 1 -6.88 -14.95 -7.43
CA THR A 1 -7.99 -14.07 -7.08
C THR A 1 -7.50 -12.93 -6.20
N VAL A 2 -8.21 -11.81 -6.15
CA VAL A 2 -7.88 -10.61 -5.35
C VAL A 2 -9.15 -10.13 -4.65
N GLY A 3 -8.99 -9.63 -3.42
CA GLY A 3 -10.09 -9.09 -2.63
C GLY A 3 -10.83 -10.15 -1.81
N SER A 4 -12.14 -9.96 -1.57
CA SER A 4 -12.95 -10.82 -0.69
C SER A 4 -12.93 -12.30 -1.08
N GLU A 5 -12.83 -12.62 -2.36
CA GLU A 5 -12.68 -14.01 -2.79
C GLU A 5 -11.38 -14.65 -2.28
N ALA A 6 -10.27 -13.90 -2.31
CA ALA A 6 -8.99 -14.38 -1.81
C ALA A 6 -9.01 -14.57 -0.29
N SER A 7 -9.71 -13.71 0.45
CA SER A 7 -9.77 -13.78 1.91
C SER A 7 -10.41 -15.09 2.44
N HIS A 8 -11.27 -15.73 1.67
CA HIS A 8 -11.85 -17.04 2.04
C HIS A 8 -10.81 -18.15 2.16
N TYR A 9 -9.65 -18.00 1.50
CA TYR A 9 -8.57 -19.00 1.55
C TYR A 9 -7.57 -18.74 2.68
N ALA A 10 -7.71 -17.64 3.44
CA ALA A 10 -6.76 -17.27 4.51
C ALA A 10 -6.54 -18.38 5.54
N GLN A 11 -7.59 -19.13 5.89
CA GLN A 11 -7.51 -20.22 6.87
C GLN A 11 -7.08 -21.55 6.25
N THR A 12 -7.45 -21.82 4.99
CA THR A 12 -7.20 -23.10 4.32
C THR A 12 -5.89 -23.15 3.55
N ASP A 13 -5.41 -22.00 3.08
CA ASP A 13 -4.15 -21.86 2.34
C ASP A 13 -3.42 -20.54 2.71
N PRO A 14 -2.98 -20.40 3.98
CA PRO A 14 -2.37 -19.17 4.46
C PRO A 14 -1.05 -18.82 3.76
N THR A 15 -0.30 -19.82 3.28
CA THR A 15 0.98 -19.60 2.61
C THR A 15 0.84 -19.00 1.20
N ASN A 16 -0.30 -19.20 0.56
CA ASN A 16 -0.59 -18.66 -0.77
C ASN A 16 -1.57 -17.47 -0.74
N THR A 17 -2.16 -17.17 0.42
CA THR A 17 -3.07 -16.06 0.61
C THR A 17 -2.33 -14.88 1.26
N ILE A 18 -1.89 -13.94 0.43
CA ILE A 18 -0.98 -12.89 0.88
C ILE A 18 -1.77 -11.63 1.23
N PHE A 19 -1.61 -11.17 2.46
CA PHE A 19 -2.19 -9.94 3.02
C PHE A 19 -1.11 -8.90 3.26
N SER A 20 -1.53 -7.65 3.39
CA SER A 20 -0.69 -6.53 3.83
C SER A 20 0.65 -6.44 3.10
N ILE A 21 0.65 -6.76 1.80
CA ILE A 21 1.86 -6.78 0.95
C ILE A 21 2.59 -5.43 0.95
N LYS A 22 1.91 -4.35 1.28
CA LYS A 22 2.46 -3.01 1.45
C LYS A 22 3.61 -2.97 2.46
N ARG A 23 3.58 -3.81 3.50
CA ARG A 23 4.64 -3.95 4.53
C ARG A 23 5.98 -4.43 3.96
N PHE A 24 5.96 -5.06 2.79
CA PHE A 24 7.13 -5.67 2.16
C PHE A 24 7.70 -4.86 0.98
N MET A 25 7.03 -3.77 0.62
CA MET A 25 7.41 -2.97 -0.53
C MET A 25 8.73 -2.25 -0.30
N GLY A 26 9.71 -2.47 -1.20
CA GLY A 26 11.00 -1.80 -1.17
C GLY A 26 11.92 -2.18 -0.01
N LEU A 27 11.60 -3.25 0.74
CA LEU A 27 12.41 -3.75 1.83
C LEU A 27 13.32 -4.88 1.38
N GLY A 28 14.51 -4.97 2.00
CA GLY A 28 15.45 -6.06 1.84
C GLY A 28 15.13 -7.24 2.77
N PHE A 29 15.80 -8.39 2.54
CA PHE A 29 15.55 -9.62 3.30
C PHE A 29 15.79 -9.45 4.80
N LYS A 30 16.81 -8.71 5.21
CA LYS A 30 17.10 -8.46 6.65
C LYS A 30 15.95 -7.74 7.33
N GLU A 31 15.43 -6.69 6.70
CA GLU A 31 14.33 -5.89 7.25
C GLU A 31 13.04 -6.72 7.37
N VAL A 32 12.77 -7.55 6.36
CA VAL A 32 11.58 -8.41 6.34
C VAL A 32 11.70 -9.59 7.30
N SER A 33 12.89 -10.13 7.53
CA SER A 33 13.12 -11.24 8.47
C SER A 33 12.86 -10.85 9.94
N GLU A 34 12.83 -9.56 10.23
CA GLU A 34 12.51 -9.02 11.56
C GLU A 34 10.99 -8.86 11.78
N LEU A 35 10.18 -9.00 10.72
CA LEU A 35 8.72 -8.93 10.85
C LEU A 35 8.19 -10.12 11.66
N LYS A 36 7.47 -9.80 12.73
CA LYS A 36 6.81 -10.80 13.57
C LYS A 36 5.59 -11.37 12.84
N ASN A 37 5.27 -12.63 13.11
CA ASN A 37 4.06 -13.28 12.61
C ASN A 37 3.91 -13.33 11.08
N CYS A 38 5.03 -13.44 10.33
CA CYS A 38 4.98 -13.62 8.90
C CYS A 38 4.64 -15.08 8.55
N PRO A 39 3.45 -15.39 8.02
CA PRO A 39 3.04 -16.77 7.71
C PRO A 39 3.66 -17.29 6.41
N TYR A 40 4.36 -16.43 5.65
CA TYR A 40 4.84 -16.74 4.31
C TYR A 40 6.21 -17.41 4.33
N GLN A 41 6.45 -18.29 3.36
CA GLN A 41 7.79 -18.81 3.09
C GLN A 41 8.55 -17.79 2.25
N LEU A 42 9.50 -17.11 2.88
CA LEU A 42 10.32 -16.08 2.23
C LEU A 42 11.65 -16.68 1.78
N LEU A 43 12.09 -16.26 0.60
CA LEU A 43 13.36 -16.64 0.00
C LEU A 43 14.19 -15.38 -0.26
N GLU A 44 15.47 -15.47 0.03
CA GLU A 44 16.45 -14.43 -0.31
C GLU A 44 16.97 -14.63 -1.74
N LYS A 45 16.92 -13.58 -2.55
CA LYS A 45 17.55 -13.55 -3.87
C LYS A 45 18.33 -12.24 -4.06
N GLY A 46 19.62 -12.28 -3.77
CA GLY A 46 20.43 -11.06 -3.65
C GLY A 46 19.93 -10.23 -2.46
N ASN A 47 19.53 -8.99 -2.69
CA ASN A 47 18.92 -8.14 -1.65
C ASN A 47 17.39 -8.16 -1.69
N ASN A 48 16.78 -8.94 -2.59
CA ASN A 48 15.34 -8.99 -2.76
C ASN A 48 14.69 -10.12 -1.95
N VAL A 49 13.46 -9.90 -1.53
CA VAL A 49 12.60 -10.87 -0.89
C VAL A 49 11.64 -11.47 -1.91
N LEU A 50 11.56 -12.78 -1.94
CA LEU A 50 10.59 -13.50 -2.75
C LEU A 50 9.67 -14.32 -1.85
N PHE A 51 8.39 -14.32 -2.17
CA PHE A 51 7.37 -15.16 -1.58
C PHE A 51 7.31 -16.47 -2.37
N LYS A 52 7.54 -17.58 -1.70
CA LYS A 52 7.36 -18.90 -2.31
C LYS A 52 5.89 -19.23 -2.33
N THR A 53 5.31 -19.29 -3.51
CA THR A 53 3.89 -19.59 -3.72
C THR A 53 3.71 -20.80 -4.62
N ALA A 54 2.49 -21.32 -4.69
CA ALA A 54 2.13 -22.45 -5.56
C ALA A 54 2.36 -22.16 -7.06
N ILE A 55 2.33 -20.87 -7.46
CA ILE A 55 2.55 -20.46 -8.86
C ILE A 55 3.97 -20.00 -9.14
N GLY A 56 4.87 -20.09 -8.15
CA GLY A 56 6.27 -19.69 -8.28
C GLY A 56 6.73 -18.73 -7.19
N ASN A 57 7.94 -18.22 -7.35
CA ASN A 57 8.53 -17.26 -6.42
C ASN A 57 8.24 -15.84 -6.91
N LEU A 58 7.46 -15.09 -6.15
CA LEU A 58 6.99 -13.75 -6.50
C LEU A 58 7.57 -12.70 -5.55
N SER A 59 7.95 -11.56 -6.09
CA SER A 59 8.33 -10.38 -5.31
C SER A 59 7.09 -9.62 -4.80
N ALA A 60 7.26 -8.77 -3.79
CA ALA A 60 6.21 -7.88 -3.32
C ALA A 60 5.69 -6.96 -4.44
N VAL A 61 6.56 -6.57 -5.36
CA VAL A 61 6.22 -5.76 -6.54
C VAL A 61 5.28 -6.52 -7.48
N GLU A 62 5.56 -7.80 -7.79
CA GLU A 62 4.71 -8.61 -8.67
C GLU A 62 3.36 -8.92 -8.05
N ILE A 63 3.32 -9.18 -6.74
CA ILE A 63 2.06 -9.40 -6.00
C ILE A 63 1.23 -8.11 -6.00
N SER A 64 1.85 -6.97 -5.71
CA SER A 64 1.18 -5.66 -5.76
C SER A 64 0.68 -5.32 -7.17
N ALA A 65 1.44 -5.69 -8.21
CA ALA A 65 1.03 -5.52 -9.60
C ALA A 65 -0.26 -6.31 -9.92
N SER A 66 -0.41 -7.52 -9.37
CA SER A 66 -1.64 -8.31 -9.55
C SER A 66 -2.86 -7.60 -8.94
N ILE A 67 -2.69 -6.97 -7.77
CA ILE A 67 -3.75 -6.17 -7.13
C ILE A 67 -4.09 -4.95 -7.99
N LEU A 68 -3.07 -4.20 -8.41
CA LEU A 68 -3.23 -3.01 -9.23
C LEU A 68 -3.86 -3.32 -10.59
N SER A 69 -3.50 -4.45 -11.21
CA SER A 69 -4.11 -4.91 -12.47
C SER A 69 -5.61 -5.19 -12.30
N THR A 70 -5.99 -5.83 -11.18
CA THR A 70 -7.39 -6.08 -10.87
C THR A 70 -8.17 -4.78 -10.69
N LEU A 71 -7.58 -3.80 -9.98
CA LEU A 71 -8.19 -2.48 -9.77
C LEU A 71 -8.30 -1.70 -11.10
N LYS A 72 -7.26 -1.76 -11.94
CA LYS A 72 -7.28 -1.16 -13.27
C LYS A 72 -8.44 -1.69 -14.10
N ASN A 73 -8.57 -3.02 -14.21
CA ASN A 73 -9.64 -3.64 -15.00
C ASN A 73 -11.02 -3.23 -14.50
N ARG A 74 -11.24 -3.20 -13.19
CA ARG A 74 -12.50 -2.73 -12.59
C ARG A 74 -12.79 -1.26 -12.90
N ALA A 75 -11.76 -0.41 -12.86
CA ALA A 75 -11.92 1.01 -13.18
C ALA A 75 -12.23 1.23 -14.66
N GLU A 76 -11.55 0.52 -15.56
CA GLU A 76 -11.79 0.59 -17.01
C GLU A 76 -13.19 0.09 -17.38
N GLU A 77 -13.65 -0.99 -16.73
CA GLU A 77 -15.02 -1.48 -16.87
C GLU A 77 -16.05 -0.45 -16.40
N ALA A 78 -15.83 0.13 -15.22
CA ALA A 78 -16.75 1.13 -14.65
C ALA A 78 -16.80 2.44 -15.45
N LEU A 79 -15.69 2.84 -16.07
CA LEU A 79 -15.58 4.06 -16.88
C LEU A 79 -15.95 3.83 -18.34
N GLY A 80 -16.04 2.58 -18.79
CA GLY A 80 -16.32 2.22 -20.17
C GLY A 80 -15.19 2.54 -21.16
N GLY A 81 -13.93 2.55 -20.69
CA GLY A 81 -12.76 2.84 -21.53
C GLY A 81 -11.44 2.80 -20.80
N ASP A 82 -10.35 2.89 -21.55
CA ASP A 82 -8.98 2.77 -21.01
C ASP A 82 -8.61 3.94 -20.10
N LEU A 83 -7.84 3.64 -19.02
CA LEU A 83 -7.30 4.66 -18.14
C LEU A 83 -6.19 5.46 -18.81
N MET A 84 -6.36 6.77 -18.92
CA MET A 84 -5.34 7.71 -19.41
C MET A 84 -4.11 7.78 -18.49
N GLY A 85 -4.32 7.50 -17.20
CA GLY A 85 -3.30 7.47 -16.15
C GLY A 85 -3.93 7.48 -14.78
N THR A 86 -3.10 7.26 -13.76
CA THR A 86 -3.57 7.04 -12.38
C THR A 86 -2.71 7.82 -11.39
N VAL A 87 -3.34 8.40 -10.38
CA VAL A 87 -2.68 8.87 -9.17
C VAL A 87 -2.72 7.73 -8.16
N ILE A 88 -1.56 7.38 -7.60
CA ILE A 88 -1.44 6.32 -6.59
C ILE A 88 -1.01 6.94 -5.27
N THR A 89 -1.71 6.59 -4.19
CA THR A 89 -1.34 7.07 -2.86
C THR A 89 -0.30 6.17 -2.21
N VAL A 90 0.58 6.79 -1.42
CA VAL A 90 1.61 6.11 -0.62
C VAL A 90 1.69 6.75 0.76
N PRO A 91 2.11 6.02 1.81
CA PRO A 91 2.38 6.60 3.11
C PRO A 91 3.36 7.77 3.01
N ALA A 92 3.18 8.77 3.85
CA ALA A 92 4.07 9.95 3.84
C ALA A 92 5.53 9.59 4.20
N TYR A 93 5.72 8.57 5.05
CA TYR A 93 7.05 8.09 5.47
C TYR A 93 7.74 7.15 4.47
N PHE A 94 7.06 6.72 3.41
CA PHE A 94 7.71 5.86 2.40
C PHE A 94 8.97 6.52 1.87
N ASN A 95 10.09 5.79 1.94
CA ASN A 95 11.35 6.19 1.37
C ASN A 95 11.35 6.04 -0.18
N ASP A 96 12.43 6.46 -0.81
CA ASP A 96 12.54 6.44 -2.28
C ASP A 96 12.47 5.02 -2.86
N ALA A 97 13.03 4.00 -2.16
CA ALA A 97 12.97 2.61 -2.60
C ALA A 97 11.53 2.08 -2.59
N GLN A 98 10.76 2.37 -1.54
CA GLN A 98 9.35 1.99 -1.40
C GLN A 98 8.47 2.69 -2.45
N ARG A 99 8.72 3.99 -2.68
CA ARG A 99 8.04 4.78 -3.73
C ARG A 99 8.36 4.25 -5.13
N GLN A 100 9.62 3.90 -5.39
CA GLN A 100 10.02 3.33 -6.67
C GLN A 100 9.38 1.95 -6.87
N SER A 101 9.38 1.09 -5.86
CA SER A 101 8.72 -0.22 -5.90
C SER A 101 7.21 -0.11 -6.20
N THR A 102 6.55 0.93 -5.68
CA THR A 102 5.15 1.20 -5.98
C THR A 102 4.95 1.59 -7.45
N LYS A 103 5.84 2.43 -8.01
CA LYS A 103 5.81 2.78 -9.45
C LYS A 103 6.09 1.55 -10.33
N ASP A 104 7.02 0.69 -9.91
CA ASP A 104 7.36 -0.52 -10.65
C ASP A 104 6.17 -1.51 -10.65
N ALA A 105 5.48 -1.68 -9.52
CA ALA A 105 4.26 -2.47 -9.45
C ALA A 105 3.17 -1.95 -10.41
N ALA A 106 2.97 -0.63 -10.45
CA ALA A 106 2.04 -0.02 -11.38
C ALA A 106 2.45 -0.23 -12.85
N LYS A 107 3.74 -0.12 -13.14
CA LYS A 107 4.27 -0.39 -14.49
C LYS A 107 4.06 -1.85 -14.90
N PHE A 108 4.29 -2.82 -14.00
CA PHE A 108 4.00 -4.23 -14.25
C PHE A 108 2.51 -4.50 -14.47
N ALA A 109 1.63 -3.73 -13.82
CA ALA A 109 0.18 -3.78 -14.02
C ALA A 109 -0.29 -3.06 -15.31
N GLY A 110 0.62 -2.49 -16.10
CA GLY A 110 0.27 -1.72 -17.29
C GLY A 110 -0.44 -0.40 -16.97
N ILE A 111 -0.13 0.21 -15.81
CA ILE A 111 -0.70 1.49 -15.36
C ILE A 111 0.32 2.61 -15.59
N LYS A 112 -0.12 3.68 -16.24
CA LYS A 112 0.64 4.92 -16.34
C LYS A 112 0.45 5.73 -15.05
N VAL A 113 1.49 5.82 -14.22
CA VAL A 113 1.48 6.65 -13.02
C VAL A 113 1.66 8.10 -13.40
N LEU A 114 0.66 8.93 -13.13
CA LEU A 114 0.71 10.37 -13.31
C LEU A 114 1.45 11.03 -12.14
N ARG A 115 1.15 10.57 -10.93
CA ARG A 115 1.72 11.12 -9.70
C ARG A 115 1.61 10.09 -8.56
N LEU A 116 2.59 10.09 -7.66
CA LEU A 116 2.41 9.56 -6.30
C LEU A 116 1.98 10.70 -5.39
N LEU A 117 0.96 10.46 -4.58
CA LEU A 117 0.44 11.41 -3.60
C LEU A 117 0.54 10.80 -2.21
N ASN A 118 0.91 11.60 -1.21
CA ASN A 118 0.91 11.10 0.17
C ASN A 118 -0.51 10.84 0.66
N GLU A 119 -0.74 9.69 1.29
CA GLU A 119 -2.05 9.28 1.81
C GLU A 119 -2.70 10.33 2.72
N PRO A 120 -1.98 10.93 3.71
CA PRO A 120 -2.58 11.97 4.53
C PRO A 120 -2.94 13.24 3.74
N THR A 121 -2.19 13.55 2.67
CA THR A 121 -2.54 14.68 1.79
C THR A 121 -3.80 14.38 1.00
N ALA A 122 -3.98 13.15 0.51
CA ALA A 122 -5.18 12.74 -0.20
C ALA A 122 -6.42 12.78 0.72
N ALA A 123 -6.29 12.29 1.96
CA ALA A 123 -7.35 12.33 2.95
C ALA A 123 -7.74 13.78 3.31
N ALA A 124 -6.75 14.64 3.58
CA ALA A 124 -6.99 16.04 3.89
C ALA A 124 -7.63 16.79 2.71
N LEU A 125 -7.22 16.46 1.48
CA LEU A 125 -7.82 17.04 0.28
C LEU A 125 -9.31 16.71 0.16
N ALA A 126 -9.68 15.46 0.44
CA ALA A 126 -11.07 15.02 0.40
C ALA A 126 -11.93 15.74 1.44
N TYR A 127 -11.42 15.92 2.66
CA TYR A 127 -12.12 16.64 3.73
C TYR A 127 -12.02 18.16 3.59
N GLY A 128 -10.86 18.69 3.22
CA GLY A 128 -10.61 20.13 3.14
C GLY A 128 -11.34 20.81 1.99
N LEU A 129 -11.64 20.10 0.92
CA LEU A 129 -12.48 20.62 -0.18
C LEU A 129 -13.93 20.87 0.25
N GLU A 130 -14.41 20.14 1.24
CA GLU A 130 -15.77 20.30 1.77
C GLU A 130 -15.86 21.40 2.84
N SER A 131 -14.82 21.53 3.68
CA SER A 131 -14.83 22.48 4.81
C SER A 131 -14.28 23.86 4.48
N GLY A 132 -13.32 23.94 3.54
CA GLY A 132 -12.65 25.20 3.16
C GLY A 132 -11.84 25.85 4.28
N GLU A 133 -11.64 25.18 5.42
CA GLU A 133 -10.98 25.72 6.60
C GLU A 133 -9.46 25.63 6.47
N GLU A 134 -8.82 26.80 6.49
CA GLU A 134 -7.36 26.91 6.61
C GLU A 134 -6.92 26.59 8.05
N GLY A 135 -5.76 25.97 8.19
CA GLY A 135 -5.22 25.66 9.52
C GLY A 135 -4.32 24.43 9.55
N ILE A 136 -4.10 23.95 10.77
CA ILE A 136 -3.34 22.71 11.02
C ILE A 136 -4.33 21.56 11.25
N HIS A 137 -4.15 20.51 10.47
CA HIS A 137 -4.99 19.32 10.51
C HIS A 137 -4.15 18.12 10.93
N ALA A 138 -4.71 17.28 11.79
CA ALA A 138 -4.16 15.96 12.11
C ALA A 138 -4.92 14.91 11.31
N VAL A 139 -4.19 14.09 10.55
CA VAL A 139 -4.73 12.92 9.87
C VAL A 139 -4.28 11.69 10.61
N TYR A 140 -5.24 10.92 11.11
CA TYR A 140 -5.04 9.66 11.81
C TYR A 140 -5.55 8.55 10.90
N ASP A 141 -4.65 7.72 10.39
CA ASP A 141 -4.93 6.63 9.46
C ASP A 141 -4.50 5.30 10.08
N LEU A 142 -5.48 4.53 10.56
CA LEU A 142 -5.27 3.17 11.06
C LEU A 142 -5.91 2.20 10.08
N GLY A 143 -5.08 1.63 9.22
CA GLY A 143 -5.47 0.62 8.24
C GLY A 143 -5.39 -0.81 8.77
N GLY A 144 -5.56 -1.80 7.88
CA GLY A 144 -5.36 -3.22 8.21
C GLY A 144 -3.90 -3.56 8.48
N GLY A 145 -2.97 -2.95 7.76
CA GLY A 145 -1.55 -3.28 7.80
C GLY A 145 -0.62 -2.22 8.35
N THR A 146 -1.02 -0.95 8.39
CA THR A 146 -0.19 0.18 8.83
C THR A 146 -0.98 1.15 9.67
N PHE A 147 -0.28 1.84 10.55
CA PHE A 147 -0.77 2.98 11.31
C PHE A 147 0.05 4.21 10.95
N ASP A 148 -0.62 5.29 10.58
CA ASP A 148 -0.04 6.57 10.21
C ASP A 148 -0.72 7.72 10.94
N ILE A 149 0.08 8.65 11.43
CA ILE A 149 -0.40 9.95 11.90
C ILE A 149 0.42 11.05 11.26
N SER A 150 -0.24 12.06 10.71
CA SER A 150 0.41 13.18 10.04
C SER A 150 -0.20 14.50 10.46
N LEU A 151 0.66 15.49 10.67
CA LEU A 151 0.26 16.88 10.84
C LEU A 151 0.45 17.60 9.51
N LEU A 152 -0.61 18.23 9.04
CA LEU A 152 -0.65 18.96 7.78
C LEU A 152 -1.02 20.42 8.06
N SER A 153 -0.35 21.35 7.40
CA SER A 153 -0.82 22.73 7.27
C SER A 153 -1.55 22.87 5.95
N PHE A 154 -2.75 23.43 6.01
CA PHE A 154 -3.52 23.83 4.83
C PHE A 154 -3.61 25.37 4.80
N ASN A 155 -3.11 25.98 3.74
CA ASN A 155 -3.16 27.42 3.55
C ASN A 155 -3.23 27.72 2.05
N LYS A 156 -4.18 28.57 1.64
CA LYS A 156 -4.37 29.04 0.26
C LYS A 156 -4.35 27.93 -0.79
N GLY A 157 -5.04 26.81 -0.50
CA GLY A 157 -5.11 25.68 -1.41
C GLY A 157 -3.87 24.78 -1.46
N VAL A 158 -2.89 25.01 -0.57
CA VAL A 158 -1.65 24.21 -0.49
C VAL A 158 -1.63 23.39 0.78
N PHE A 159 -1.45 22.09 0.66
CA PHE A 159 -1.16 21.19 1.77
C PHE A 159 0.34 20.99 1.93
N GLN A 160 0.83 21.20 3.15
CA GLN A 160 2.21 20.94 3.52
C GLN A 160 2.24 19.94 4.68
N VAL A 161 2.95 18.83 4.52
CA VAL A 161 3.21 17.89 5.61
C VAL A 161 4.23 18.53 6.57
N LEU A 162 3.82 18.76 7.81
CA LEU A 162 4.68 19.35 8.85
C LEU A 162 5.45 18.27 9.59
N SER A 163 4.78 17.17 9.90
CA SER A 163 5.36 16.01 10.59
C SER A 163 4.58 14.76 10.26
N THR A 164 5.24 13.62 10.29
CA THR A 164 4.62 12.32 10.14
C THR A 164 5.24 11.33 11.12
N GLY A 165 4.43 10.41 11.62
CA GLY A 165 4.82 9.31 12.50
C GLY A 165 3.89 8.13 12.26
N GLY A 166 4.17 7.03 12.90
CA GLY A 166 3.33 5.82 12.76
C GLY A 166 4.15 4.56 12.94
N ASP A 167 3.52 3.44 12.61
CA ASP A 167 4.14 2.12 12.64
C ASP A 167 3.71 1.34 11.38
N SER A 168 4.68 0.99 10.56
CA SER A 168 4.46 0.25 9.31
C SER A 168 4.04 -1.21 9.53
N ASN A 169 4.12 -1.69 10.79
CA ASN A 169 3.81 -3.07 11.18
C ASN A 169 2.68 -3.15 12.21
N LEU A 170 1.89 -2.09 12.37
CA LEU A 170 0.72 -2.04 13.23
C LEU A 170 -0.53 -1.73 12.42
N GLY A 171 -1.53 -2.58 12.52
CA GLY A 171 -2.83 -2.40 11.87
C GLY A 171 -3.87 -3.38 12.38
N GLY A 172 -5.04 -3.41 11.75
CA GLY A 172 -6.14 -4.31 12.10
C GLY A 172 -5.73 -5.78 12.10
N ASP A 173 -4.89 -6.18 11.13
CA ASP A 173 -4.39 -7.57 11.03
C ASP A 173 -3.63 -8.02 12.29
N ASP A 174 -2.96 -7.08 12.99
CA ASP A 174 -2.23 -7.41 14.23
C ASP A 174 -3.19 -7.53 15.42
N PHE A 175 -4.26 -6.77 15.45
CA PHE A 175 -5.30 -6.90 16.46
C PHE A 175 -6.08 -8.21 16.28
N ASP A 176 -6.42 -8.56 15.05
CA ASP A 176 -7.12 -9.80 14.73
C ASP A 176 -6.29 -11.04 15.09
N ALA A 177 -4.96 -10.95 14.97
CA ALA A 177 -4.04 -12.03 15.34
C ALA A 177 -3.92 -12.28 16.86
N LEU A 178 -4.43 -11.36 17.70
CA LEU A 178 -4.43 -11.48 19.16
C LEU A 178 -5.73 -12.02 19.74
N ILE A 179 -6.78 -12.13 18.93
CA ILE A 179 -8.11 -12.63 19.29
C ILE A 179 -8.28 -14.08 18.87
#